data_d6a4303fda571d7ec6c40c762e28e328
#
_entry.id   d6a4303fda571d7ec6c40c762e28e328
#
_cell.length_a   1.000
_cell.length_b   1.000
_cell.length_c   1.000
_cell.angle_alpha   90.00
_cell.angle_beta   90.00
_cell.angle_gamma   90.00
#
_symmetry.space_group_name_H-M   'P 1'
#
loop_
_entity.id
_entity.type
_entity.pdbx_description
1 polymer ?
#
loop_
_entity_poly.entity_id
_entity_poly.type
_entity_poly.pdbx_seq_one_letter_code
_entity_poly.pdbx_strand_id
1 'polypeptide(L)'
;MKRLLVAGVLLALAPTGLAASVRTVTAPAPVRALELDRARIVYATGRSALDCNRVFVWNLTTRGVTKLGRRTHCEQTSTGNEIAAVSIAGTRVLWVHYAGGNIRDWSLWTATTTRPSPRRLRFVSRDVDAPAPIVIGQGDSSKLGDLLPYAVDRTVVALRADGSRRFAWTAPARVVALSALDGKLAVASAGGVVTVLDARGRVLRTERFGSEIDAVRISGDAIAVQHGRTLELRGGRTAMYLLVAGVKLADADGDRAVLVGGGKVRSFDLDSGNGGVVASGSVAGLEGSRLAIGSGRTVSVR
;
A
#
# COMPACT_ATOMS: atom_id res chain seq x y z
N MET A 1 -70.70 12.31 -25.00
CA MET A 1 -69.44 11.54 -24.90
C MET A 1 -68.50 12.25 -23.95
N LYS A 2 -68.42 11.75 -22.69
CA LYS A 2 -67.53 12.28 -21.63
C LYS A 2 -66.23 11.49 -21.64
N ARG A 3 -65.06 12.13 -21.89
CA ARG A 3 -63.75 11.52 -21.79
C ARG A 3 -63.24 11.64 -20.36
N LEU A 4 -63.05 10.49 -19.71
CA LEU A 4 -62.36 10.40 -18.42
C LEU A 4 -60.82 10.46 -18.67
N LEU A 5 -60.14 11.44 -18.10
CA LEU A 5 -58.68 11.49 -18.00
C LEU A 5 -58.30 10.77 -16.71
N VAL A 6 -57.57 9.66 -16.84
CA VAL A 6 -56.95 8.96 -15.72
C VAL A 6 -55.53 9.51 -15.61
N ALA A 7 -55.26 10.26 -14.54
CA ALA A 7 -53.92 10.74 -14.20
C ALA A 7 -53.17 9.61 -13.43
N GLY A 8 -52.22 8.98 -14.09
CA GLY A 8 -51.33 8.02 -13.47
C GLY A 8 -50.27 8.73 -12.64
N VAL A 9 -50.25 8.53 -11.34
CA VAL A 9 -49.15 8.96 -10.43
C VAL A 9 -47.99 7.96 -10.57
N LEU A 10 -46.94 8.33 -11.24
CA LEU A 10 -45.65 7.62 -11.21
C LEU A 10 -44.98 7.89 -9.88
N LEU A 11 -45.02 6.95 -8.94
CA LEU A 11 -44.13 6.93 -7.77
C LEU A 11 -42.73 6.58 -8.27
N ALA A 12 -41.86 7.57 -8.31
CA ALA A 12 -40.44 7.37 -8.49
C ALA A 12 -39.87 6.75 -7.18
N LEU A 13 -39.66 5.45 -7.19
CA LEU A 13 -38.86 4.78 -6.16
C LEU A 13 -37.41 5.24 -6.30
N ALA A 14 -36.98 6.16 -5.46
CA ALA A 14 -35.55 6.50 -5.31
C ALA A 14 -34.82 5.22 -4.87
N PRO A 15 -33.71 4.84 -5.53
CA PRO A 15 -32.92 3.72 -5.06
C PRO A 15 -32.34 4.10 -3.69
N THR A 16 -32.80 3.41 -2.63
CA THR A 16 -32.15 3.45 -1.32
C THR A 16 -30.84 2.71 -1.47
N GLY A 17 -29.80 3.44 -1.91
CA GLY A 17 -28.44 2.97 -1.85
C GLY A 17 -28.10 2.65 -0.39
N LEU A 18 -27.95 1.38 -0.05
CA LEU A 18 -27.42 0.94 1.23
C LEU A 18 -26.07 1.60 1.40
N ALA A 19 -26.01 2.64 2.21
CA ALA A 19 -24.75 3.27 2.58
C ALA A 19 -23.89 2.19 3.23
N ALA A 20 -22.78 1.82 2.57
CA ALA A 20 -21.85 0.84 3.11
C ALA A 20 -21.43 1.31 4.51
N SER A 21 -21.66 0.48 5.53
CA SER A 21 -21.38 0.84 6.92
C SER A 21 -19.90 1.07 7.11
N VAL A 22 -19.52 2.31 7.40
CA VAL A 22 -18.12 2.67 7.71
C VAL A 22 -17.75 2.03 9.04
N ARG A 23 -16.74 1.19 9.05
CA ARG A 23 -16.15 0.63 10.27
C ARG A 23 -14.92 1.44 10.65
N THR A 24 -14.69 1.62 11.94
CA THR A 24 -13.57 2.42 12.45
C THR A 24 -12.89 1.76 13.64
N VAL A 25 -11.61 2.05 13.81
CA VAL A 25 -10.83 1.76 15.02
C VAL A 25 -9.98 2.98 15.39
N THR A 26 -9.85 3.24 16.69
CA THR A 26 -9.01 4.32 17.20
C THR A 26 -7.60 3.80 17.46
N ALA A 27 -6.62 4.39 16.80
CA ALA A 27 -5.21 4.11 16.99
C ALA A 27 -4.65 4.89 18.20
N PRO A 28 -3.61 4.39 18.89
CA PRO A 28 -3.03 5.06 20.06
C PRO A 28 -2.29 6.37 19.71
N ALA A 29 -1.84 6.53 18.47
CA ALA A 29 -1.16 7.71 17.93
C ALA A 29 -1.55 7.92 16.46
N PRO A 30 -1.18 9.03 15.82
CA PRO A 30 -1.49 9.27 14.41
C PRO A 30 -0.98 8.14 13.50
N VAL A 31 -1.81 7.75 12.52
CA VAL A 31 -1.48 6.72 11.53
C VAL A 31 -0.53 7.31 10.49
N ARG A 32 0.58 6.62 10.24
CA ARG A 32 1.66 7.05 9.33
C ARG A 32 1.77 6.20 8.08
N ALA A 33 1.50 4.90 8.20
CA ALA A 33 1.50 3.96 7.08
C ALA A 33 0.34 2.98 7.26
N LEU A 34 -0.20 2.49 6.15
CA LEU A 34 -1.33 1.57 6.15
C LEU A 34 -1.29 0.73 4.89
N GLU A 35 -1.69 -0.54 5.02
CA GLU A 35 -1.97 -1.43 3.90
C GLU A 35 -3.15 -2.35 4.24
N LEU A 36 -3.91 -2.72 3.22
CA LEU A 36 -5.06 -3.61 3.30
C LEU A 36 -4.78 -4.90 2.53
N ASP A 37 -5.04 -6.05 3.15
CA ASP A 37 -5.06 -7.36 2.50
C ASP A 37 -6.25 -8.16 3.02
N ARG A 38 -7.22 -8.39 2.17
CA ARG A 38 -8.49 -9.07 2.46
C ARG A 38 -9.23 -8.45 3.65
N ALA A 39 -9.34 -9.21 4.73
CA ALA A 39 -10.03 -8.78 5.94
C ALA A 39 -9.08 -8.24 7.02
N ARG A 40 -7.89 -7.76 6.63
CA ARG A 40 -6.89 -7.24 7.57
C ARG A 40 -6.31 -5.93 7.10
N ILE A 41 -6.21 -4.98 8.03
CA ILE A 41 -5.52 -3.72 7.83
C ILE A 41 -4.31 -3.69 8.74
N VAL A 42 -3.10 -3.65 8.17
CA VAL A 42 -1.91 -3.32 8.92
C VAL A 42 -1.72 -1.80 8.93
N TYR A 43 -1.34 -1.24 10.07
CA TYR A 43 -1.01 0.17 10.17
C TYR A 43 0.10 0.44 11.17
N ALA A 44 0.90 1.44 10.87
CA ALA A 44 1.91 1.98 11.78
C ALA A 44 1.44 3.31 12.36
N THR A 45 1.80 3.58 13.62
CA THR A 45 1.43 4.81 14.32
C THR A 45 2.66 5.48 14.90
N GLY A 46 2.64 6.81 14.98
CA GLY A 46 3.67 7.63 15.61
C GLY A 46 3.29 9.11 15.51
N ARG A 47 3.74 9.94 16.46
CA ARG A 47 3.51 11.39 16.43
C ARG A 47 4.50 12.10 15.53
N SER A 48 5.74 11.65 15.56
CA SER A 48 6.85 12.20 14.79
C SER A 48 7.91 11.11 14.59
N ALA A 49 8.97 11.42 13.84
CA ALA A 49 10.14 10.59 13.72
C ALA A 49 10.89 10.34 15.06
N LEU A 50 10.54 11.07 16.11
CA LEU A 50 11.10 10.91 17.46
C LEU A 50 10.20 10.09 18.40
N ASP A 51 9.00 9.67 17.94
CA ASP A 51 8.05 8.90 18.74
C ASP A 51 8.25 7.40 18.55
N CYS A 52 7.86 6.63 19.57
CA CYS A 52 7.81 5.17 19.52
C CYS A 52 6.78 4.68 18.51
N ASN A 53 7.21 4.45 17.31
CA ASN A 53 6.35 3.91 16.28
C ASN A 53 5.94 2.48 16.61
N ARG A 54 4.68 2.16 16.35
CA ARG A 54 4.07 0.87 16.66
C ARG A 54 3.29 0.34 15.48
N VAL A 55 3.34 -0.97 15.29
CA VAL A 55 2.61 -1.68 14.23
C VAL A 55 1.44 -2.44 14.83
N PHE A 56 0.30 -2.34 14.17
CA PHE A 56 -0.94 -3.00 14.55
C PHE A 56 -1.57 -3.67 13.33
N VAL A 57 -2.34 -4.73 13.58
CA VAL A 57 -3.20 -5.35 12.59
C VAL A 57 -4.63 -5.34 13.11
N TRP A 58 -5.54 -4.70 12.38
CA TRP A 58 -6.97 -4.76 12.63
C TRP A 58 -7.60 -5.85 11.75
N ASN A 59 -8.20 -6.85 12.37
CA ASN A 59 -8.95 -7.89 11.69
C ASN A 59 -10.40 -7.44 11.55
N LEU A 60 -10.86 -7.23 10.32
CA LEU A 60 -12.20 -6.74 10.00
C LEU A 60 -13.30 -7.77 10.28
N THR A 61 -12.97 -9.07 10.28
CA THR A 61 -13.93 -10.15 10.57
C THR A 61 -14.20 -10.26 12.07
N THR A 62 -13.13 -10.36 12.87
CA THR A 62 -13.24 -10.52 14.34
C THR A 62 -13.32 -9.18 15.07
N ARG A 63 -13.07 -8.06 14.38
CA ARG A 63 -12.93 -6.69 14.92
C ARG A 63 -11.79 -6.52 15.91
N GLY A 64 -10.98 -7.56 16.14
CA GLY A 64 -9.84 -7.52 17.05
C GLY A 64 -8.65 -6.76 16.47
N VAL A 65 -7.88 -6.13 17.35
CA VAL A 65 -6.62 -5.46 17.01
C VAL A 65 -5.47 -6.20 17.67
N THR A 66 -4.50 -6.64 16.87
CA THR A 66 -3.26 -7.26 17.35
C THR A 66 -2.13 -6.26 17.27
N LYS A 67 -1.45 -6.01 18.39
CA LYS A 67 -0.22 -5.23 18.43
C LYS A 67 0.97 -6.11 18.07
N LEU A 68 1.74 -5.69 17.09
CA LEU A 68 3.00 -6.32 16.69
C LEU A 68 4.19 -5.52 17.23
N GLY A 69 5.28 -6.22 17.48
CA GLY A 69 6.53 -5.59 17.91
C GLY A 69 6.59 -5.25 19.41
N ARG A 70 7.80 -5.01 19.86
CA ARG A 70 8.10 -4.59 21.23
C ARG A 70 8.19 -3.07 21.31
N ARG A 71 8.04 -2.53 22.52
CA ARG A 71 8.17 -1.11 22.83
C ARG A 71 9.63 -0.57 22.71
N THR A 72 10.57 -1.42 22.29
CA THR A 72 12.02 -1.21 22.38
C THR A 72 12.64 -0.29 21.34
N HIS A 73 11.86 0.30 20.43
CA HIS A 73 12.39 1.20 19.40
C HIS A 73 12.01 2.66 19.70
N CYS A 74 12.22 3.07 20.94
CA CYS A 74 11.86 4.40 21.43
C CYS A 74 13.10 5.26 21.71
N GLU A 75 14.20 4.95 21.08
CA GLU A 75 15.42 5.74 21.22
C GLU A 75 15.29 7.05 20.44
N GLN A 76 15.47 8.15 21.11
CA GLN A 76 15.59 9.43 20.46
C GLN A 76 16.93 9.50 19.73
N THR A 77 16.90 9.77 18.45
CA THR A 77 18.09 9.96 17.61
C THR A 77 18.02 11.30 16.90
N SER A 78 19.16 11.85 16.53
CA SER A 78 19.23 13.18 15.88
C SER A 78 18.56 13.20 14.50
N THR A 79 18.48 12.06 13.80
CA THR A 79 17.88 11.95 12.45
C THR A 79 16.57 11.17 12.43
N GLY A 80 16.05 10.85 13.62
CA GLY A 80 14.75 10.23 13.80
C GLY A 80 14.79 8.71 13.98
N ASN A 81 13.61 8.21 14.28
CA ASN A 81 13.33 6.80 14.55
C ASN A 81 11.89 6.55 14.06
N GLU A 82 11.73 5.88 12.93
CA GLU A 82 10.43 5.77 12.28
C GLU A 82 10.21 4.39 11.65
N ILE A 83 8.94 3.96 11.63
CA ILE A 83 8.49 2.90 10.74
C ILE A 83 8.17 3.53 9.40
N ALA A 84 9.06 3.33 8.42
CA ALA A 84 8.98 3.94 7.10
C ALA A 84 7.87 3.33 6.24
N ALA A 85 7.60 2.03 6.40
CA ALA A 85 6.59 1.31 5.62
C ALA A 85 6.09 0.07 6.36
N VAL A 86 4.88 -0.36 6.05
CA VAL A 86 4.27 -1.63 6.48
C VAL A 86 3.73 -2.38 5.28
N SER A 87 3.67 -3.72 5.36
CA SER A 87 3.09 -4.58 4.34
C SER A 87 2.51 -5.84 4.97
N ILE A 88 1.46 -6.41 4.36
CA ILE A 88 0.76 -7.59 4.88
C ILE A 88 0.38 -8.55 3.75
N ALA A 89 0.55 -9.86 4.01
CA ALA A 89 -0.06 -10.94 3.24
C ALA A 89 -0.64 -11.98 4.21
N GLY A 90 -1.94 -12.14 4.20
CA GLY A 90 -2.67 -13.01 5.12
C GLY A 90 -2.47 -12.63 6.59
N THR A 91 -1.75 -13.44 7.34
CA THR A 91 -1.44 -13.18 8.76
C THR A 91 -0.05 -12.59 8.97
N ARG A 92 0.81 -12.61 7.95
CA ARG A 92 2.20 -12.15 8.05
C ARG A 92 2.33 -10.70 7.68
N VAL A 93 3.09 -9.98 8.48
CA VAL A 93 3.40 -8.57 8.32
C VAL A 93 4.90 -8.38 8.16
N LEU A 94 5.28 -7.47 7.27
CA LEU A 94 6.61 -6.86 7.20
C LEU A 94 6.51 -5.40 7.60
N TRP A 95 7.58 -4.88 8.20
CA TRP A 95 7.76 -3.44 8.34
C TRP A 95 9.23 -3.06 8.27
N VAL A 96 9.48 -1.89 7.75
CA VAL A 96 10.80 -1.27 7.70
C VAL A 96 10.88 -0.23 8.81
N HIS A 97 11.86 -0.36 9.65
CA HIS A 97 12.17 0.58 10.72
C HIS A 97 13.56 1.14 10.51
N TYR A 98 13.73 2.44 10.67
CA TYR A 98 15.03 3.07 10.73
C TYR A 98 15.22 3.84 12.03
N ALA A 99 16.48 3.93 12.48
CA ALA A 99 16.92 4.75 13.60
C ALA A 99 18.36 5.19 13.34
N GLY A 100 18.76 6.34 13.84
CA GLY A 100 20.17 6.74 13.80
C GLY A 100 20.39 8.23 13.76
N GLY A 101 21.68 8.59 13.70
CA GLY A 101 22.22 9.93 13.53
C GLY A 101 22.68 10.16 12.08
N ASN A 102 23.97 10.51 11.90
CA ASN A 102 24.58 10.66 10.58
C ASN A 102 24.60 9.34 9.79
N ILE A 103 24.67 8.22 10.50
CA ILE A 103 24.44 6.89 9.95
C ILE A 103 23.05 6.44 10.40
N ARG A 104 22.25 6.00 9.45
CA ARG A 104 20.91 5.49 9.67
C ARG A 104 20.87 3.98 9.57
N ASP A 105 20.43 3.32 10.64
CA ASP A 105 20.28 1.88 10.75
C ASP A 105 18.89 1.45 10.29
N TRP A 106 18.83 0.72 9.19
CA TRP A 106 17.62 0.19 8.61
C TRP A 106 17.42 -1.28 9.00
N SER A 107 16.26 -1.61 9.48
CA SER A 107 15.89 -2.96 9.86
C SER A 107 14.58 -3.38 9.21
N LEU A 108 14.57 -4.55 8.57
CA LEU A 108 13.36 -5.23 8.13
C LEU A 108 12.93 -6.22 9.19
N TRP A 109 11.71 -6.07 9.66
CA TRP A 109 11.09 -6.92 10.66
C TRP A 109 9.90 -7.69 10.10
N THR A 110 9.62 -8.84 10.70
CA THR A 110 8.41 -9.64 10.42
C THR A 110 7.81 -10.19 11.71
N ALA A 111 6.49 -10.31 11.71
CA ALA A 111 5.71 -11.05 12.70
C ALA A 111 4.43 -11.60 12.02
N THR A 112 3.67 -12.42 12.75
CA THR A 112 2.33 -12.82 12.34
C THR A 112 1.31 -12.39 13.40
N THR A 113 0.04 -12.29 13.01
CA THR A 113 -1.04 -11.98 13.97
C THR A 113 -1.21 -13.07 15.02
N THR A 114 -0.79 -14.31 14.74
CA THR A 114 -0.81 -15.45 15.67
C THR A 114 0.46 -15.56 16.51
N ARG A 115 1.58 -14.98 16.05
CA ARG A 115 2.86 -14.90 16.76
C ARG A 115 3.39 -13.47 16.64
N PRO A 116 2.90 -12.56 17.50
CA PRO A 116 3.16 -11.11 17.38
C PRO A 116 4.58 -10.69 17.77
N SER A 117 5.43 -11.62 18.27
CA SER A 117 6.84 -11.35 18.57
C SER A 117 7.63 -11.12 17.28
N PRO A 118 8.30 -9.96 17.12
CA PRO A 118 9.02 -9.63 15.90
C PRO A 118 10.33 -10.40 15.76
N ARG A 119 10.65 -10.75 14.52
CA ARG A 119 11.94 -11.26 14.10
C ARG A 119 12.54 -10.35 13.05
N ARG A 120 13.81 -9.94 13.24
CA ARG A 120 14.54 -9.16 12.24
C ARG A 120 15.00 -10.07 11.10
N LEU A 121 14.66 -9.69 9.87
CA LEU A 121 15.04 -10.41 8.65
C LEU A 121 16.29 -9.83 8.02
N ARG A 122 16.45 -8.49 8.04
CA ARG A 122 17.57 -7.77 7.43
C ARG A 122 17.97 -6.59 8.30
N PHE A 123 19.24 -6.22 8.18
CA PHE A 123 19.82 -5.03 8.79
C PHE A 123 20.83 -4.43 7.83
N VAL A 124 20.79 -3.13 7.62
CA VAL A 124 21.68 -2.39 6.74
C VAL A 124 21.89 -1.00 7.33
N SER A 125 23.16 -0.57 7.45
CA SER A 125 23.52 0.81 7.82
C SER A 125 23.90 1.61 6.57
N ARG A 126 23.46 2.85 6.50
CA ARG A 126 23.76 3.80 5.42
C ARG A 126 23.86 5.20 5.98
N ASP A 127 24.59 6.07 5.26
CA ASP A 127 24.56 7.49 5.52
C ASP A 127 23.14 8.04 5.45
N VAL A 128 22.85 9.07 6.22
CA VAL A 128 21.51 9.67 6.33
C VAL A 128 20.99 10.19 4.99
N ASP A 129 21.91 10.67 4.13
CA ASP A 129 21.59 11.21 2.79
C ASP A 129 21.52 10.12 1.71
N ALA A 130 21.96 8.91 2.02
CA ALA A 130 21.84 7.79 1.08
C ALA A 130 20.38 7.33 0.92
N PRO A 131 20.00 6.89 -0.29
CA PRO A 131 18.68 6.30 -0.49
C PRO A 131 18.41 5.11 0.44
N ALA A 132 17.15 4.95 0.86
CA ALA A 132 16.73 3.83 1.68
C ALA A 132 17.15 2.49 1.05
N PRO A 133 17.93 1.64 1.75
CA PRO A 133 18.43 0.39 1.18
C PRO A 133 17.37 -0.72 1.20
N ILE A 134 16.35 -0.61 2.04
CA ILE A 134 15.30 -1.61 2.20
C ILE A 134 13.97 -1.04 1.73
N VAL A 135 13.34 -1.74 0.78
CA VAL A 135 12.01 -1.43 0.24
C VAL A 135 11.11 -2.63 0.48
N ILE A 136 9.89 -2.39 0.95
CA ILE A 136 8.82 -3.39 0.97
C ILE A 136 7.72 -2.94 0.02
N GLY A 137 7.04 -3.90 -0.59
CA GLY A 137 5.91 -3.65 -1.46
C GLY A 137 4.61 -4.11 -0.85
N GLN A 138 3.52 -3.71 -1.48
CA GLN A 138 2.20 -4.26 -1.23
C GLN A 138 2.26 -5.79 -1.28
N GLY A 139 1.67 -6.43 -0.28
CA GLY A 139 1.54 -7.88 -0.21
C GLY A 139 0.26 -8.35 -0.88
N ASP A 140 0.24 -9.63 -1.24
CA ASP A 140 -0.92 -10.28 -1.85
C ASP A 140 -1.09 -11.68 -1.26
N SER A 141 -2.20 -11.94 -0.59
CA SER A 141 -2.57 -13.26 -0.07
C SER A 141 -3.64 -13.96 -0.92
N SER A 142 -3.84 -13.53 -2.17
CA SER A 142 -4.75 -14.18 -3.10
C SER A 142 -4.35 -15.64 -3.36
N LYS A 143 -5.29 -16.46 -3.85
CA LYS A 143 -5.00 -17.86 -4.21
C LYS A 143 -3.95 -17.97 -5.32
N LEU A 144 -3.86 -16.96 -6.18
CA LEU A 144 -2.90 -16.90 -7.27
C LEU A 144 -1.55 -16.36 -6.80
N GLY A 145 -1.53 -15.55 -5.74
CA GLY A 145 -0.39 -14.77 -5.27
C GLY A 145 0.36 -15.42 -4.13
N ASP A 146 -0.03 -15.13 -2.94
CA ASP A 146 0.72 -15.40 -1.71
C ASP A 146 2.15 -14.86 -1.79
N LEU A 147 2.25 -13.56 -2.06
CA LEU A 147 3.49 -12.82 -2.23
C LEU A 147 3.59 -11.70 -1.18
N LEU A 148 4.69 -11.68 -0.45
CA LEU A 148 5.04 -10.61 0.47
C LEU A 148 6.46 -10.12 0.14
N PRO A 149 6.59 -9.12 -0.77
CA PRO A 149 7.87 -8.77 -1.36
C PRO A 149 8.64 -7.76 -0.52
N TYR A 150 9.96 -7.92 -0.53
CA TYR A 150 10.90 -6.89 -0.09
C TYR A 150 12.14 -6.88 -0.99
N ALA A 151 12.87 -5.78 -0.97
CA ALA A 151 14.18 -5.69 -1.60
C ALA A 151 15.20 -5.10 -0.64
N VAL A 152 16.44 -5.51 -0.82
CA VAL A 152 17.64 -4.86 -0.28
C VAL A 152 18.51 -4.48 -1.44
N ASP A 153 18.66 -3.17 -1.65
CA ASP A 153 19.33 -2.59 -2.82
C ASP A 153 18.78 -3.17 -4.15
N ARG A 154 19.46 -4.14 -4.77
CA ARG A 154 19.07 -4.79 -6.03
C ARG A 154 18.45 -6.18 -5.83
N THR A 155 18.55 -6.73 -4.64
CA THR A 155 18.08 -8.09 -4.35
C THR A 155 16.62 -8.07 -3.92
N VAL A 156 15.74 -8.56 -4.76
CA VAL A 156 14.31 -8.76 -4.49
C VAL A 156 14.09 -10.14 -3.90
N VAL A 157 13.30 -10.23 -2.84
CA VAL A 157 12.88 -11.50 -2.22
C VAL A 157 11.37 -11.45 -2.06
N ALA A 158 10.68 -12.47 -2.54
CA ALA A 158 9.28 -12.71 -2.25
C ALA A 158 9.15 -13.82 -1.19
N LEU A 159 8.44 -13.52 -0.12
CA LEU A 159 8.05 -14.49 0.90
C LEU A 159 6.62 -14.95 0.64
N ARG A 160 6.26 -16.12 1.18
CA ARG A 160 4.88 -16.55 1.38
C ARG A 160 4.34 -16.05 2.73
N ALA A 161 3.04 -16.13 2.93
CA ALA A 161 2.40 -15.80 4.21
C ALA A 161 2.90 -16.70 5.36
N ASP A 162 3.38 -17.91 5.10
CA ASP A 162 4.04 -18.77 6.09
C ASP A 162 5.46 -18.31 6.45
N GLY A 163 6.04 -17.41 5.65
CA GLY A 163 7.39 -16.85 5.80
C GLY A 163 8.49 -17.63 5.10
N SER A 164 8.17 -18.69 4.38
CA SER A 164 9.12 -19.35 3.49
C SER A 164 9.45 -18.45 2.31
N ARG A 165 10.67 -18.53 1.79
CA ARG A 165 11.07 -17.82 0.59
C ARG A 165 10.43 -18.49 -0.62
N ARG A 166 9.68 -17.74 -1.42
CA ARG A 166 9.10 -18.21 -2.67
C ARG A 166 10.12 -18.14 -3.81
N PHE A 167 10.76 -16.99 -3.97
CA PHE A 167 11.88 -16.80 -4.90
C PHE A 167 12.78 -15.65 -4.46
N ALA A 168 13.93 -15.53 -5.11
CA ALA A 168 14.78 -14.35 -5.11
C ALA A 168 15.13 -13.98 -6.55
N TRP A 169 15.25 -12.66 -6.81
CA TRP A 169 15.57 -12.12 -8.12
C TRP A 169 16.47 -10.89 -7.98
N THR A 170 17.37 -10.67 -8.94
CA THR A 170 18.26 -9.50 -8.92
C THR A 170 17.80 -8.48 -9.96
N ALA A 171 17.45 -7.29 -9.50
CA ALA A 171 17.05 -6.18 -10.34
C ALA A 171 18.26 -5.59 -11.11
N PRO A 172 18.03 -4.98 -12.29
CA PRO A 172 19.10 -4.34 -13.06
C PRO A 172 19.73 -3.15 -12.33
N ALA A 173 18.97 -2.44 -11.52
CA ALA A 173 19.42 -1.33 -10.69
C ALA A 173 18.79 -1.40 -9.29
N ARG A 174 19.12 -0.45 -8.40
CA ARG A 174 18.51 -0.35 -7.07
C ARG A 174 16.99 -0.29 -7.17
N VAL A 175 16.31 -1.11 -6.36
CA VAL A 175 14.85 -1.14 -6.29
C VAL A 175 14.36 0.09 -5.54
N VAL A 176 13.33 0.75 -6.07
CA VAL A 176 12.73 1.96 -5.50
C VAL A 176 11.30 1.74 -5.04
N ALA A 177 10.56 0.83 -5.68
CA ALA A 177 9.20 0.47 -5.29
C ALA A 177 8.85 -0.95 -5.70
N LEU A 178 7.91 -1.56 -4.99
CA LEU A 178 7.41 -2.93 -5.21
C LEU A 178 5.89 -2.94 -5.07
N SER A 179 5.20 -3.81 -5.82
CA SER A 179 3.77 -4.09 -5.62
C SER A 179 3.45 -5.50 -6.08
N ALA A 180 2.76 -6.29 -5.25
CA ALA A 180 2.28 -7.62 -5.60
C ALA A 180 0.75 -7.62 -5.68
N LEU A 181 0.21 -8.29 -6.71
CA LEU A 181 -1.22 -8.53 -6.87
C LEU A 181 -1.42 -9.74 -7.81
N ASP A 182 -2.34 -10.63 -7.45
CA ASP A 182 -2.78 -11.78 -8.25
C ASP A 182 -1.62 -12.62 -8.84
N GLY A 183 -0.61 -12.89 -8.00
CA GLY A 183 0.54 -13.70 -8.36
C GLY A 183 1.56 -13.01 -9.25
N LYS A 184 1.46 -11.71 -9.44
CA LYS A 184 2.43 -10.88 -10.13
C LYS A 184 3.17 -9.98 -9.15
N LEU A 185 4.41 -9.63 -9.46
CA LEU A 185 5.22 -8.68 -8.70
C LEU A 185 5.80 -7.64 -9.66
N ALA A 186 5.39 -6.38 -9.51
CA ALA A 186 6.04 -5.26 -10.15
C ALA A 186 7.23 -4.80 -9.32
N VAL A 187 8.36 -4.66 -9.97
CA VAL A 187 9.63 -4.18 -9.41
C VAL A 187 10.05 -2.94 -10.16
N ALA A 188 9.93 -1.78 -9.50
CA ALA A 188 10.45 -0.53 -10.03
C ALA A 188 11.91 -0.35 -9.58
N SER A 189 12.79 -0.06 -10.54
CA SER A 189 14.22 0.15 -10.34
C SER A 189 14.61 1.58 -10.68
N ALA A 190 15.64 2.09 -10.05
CA ALA A 190 16.26 3.36 -10.41
C ALA A 190 16.58 3.41 -11.92
N GLY A 191 16.43 4.60 -12.51
CA GLY A 191 16.53 4.78 -13.96
C GLY A 191 15.24 4.48 -14.72
N GLY A 192 14.08 4.47 -14.03
CA GLY A 192 12.76 4.43 -14.65
C GLY A 192 12.36 3.09 -15.26
N VAL A 193 12.86 1.97 -14.76
CA VAL A 193 12.55 0.63 -15.27
C VAL A 193 11.60 -0.10 -14.34
N VAL A 194 10.50 -0.62 -14.86
CA VAL A 194 9.59 -1.54 -14.18
C VAL A 194 9.66 -2.92 -14.82
N THR A 195 9.97 -3.93 -14.03
CA THR A 195 9.93 -5.34 -14.43
C THR A 195 8.79 -6.03 -13.71
N VAL A 196 7.91 -6.71 -14.45
CA VAL A 196 6.84 -7.53 -13.88
C VAL A 196 7.29 -8.98 -13.88
N LEU A 197 7.25 -9.61 -12.71
CA LEU A 197 7.58 -11.02 -12.49
C LEU A 197 6.31 -11.82 -12.22
N ASP A 198 6.32 -13.11 -12.58
CA ASP A 198 5.32 -14.07 -12.14
C ASP A 198 5.58 -14.55 -10.69
N ALA A 199 4.66 -15.32 -10.16
CA ALA A 199 4.76 -15.89 -8.81
C ALA A 199 5.96 -16.86 -8.61
N ARG A 200 6.71 -17.17 -9.65
CA ARG A 200 7.94 -17.98 -9.60
C ARG A 200 9.21 -17.15 -9.80
N GLY A 201 9.06 -15.82 -9.97
CA GLY A 201 10.16 -14.90 -10.21
C GLY A 201 10.65 -14.84 -11.66
N ARG A 202 9.88 -15.38 -12.63
CA ARG A 202 10.21 -15.27 -14.06
C ARG A 202 9.71 -13.94 -14.59
N VAL A 203 10.52 -13.29 -15.42
CA VAL A 203 10.15 -12.03 -16.07
C VAL A 203 9.00 -12.26 -17.06
N LEU A 204 7.89 -11.55 -16.87
CA LEU A 204 6.76 -11.50 -17.77
C LEU A 204 6.91 -10.37 -18.79
N ARG A 205 7.33 -9.19 -18.33
CA ARG A 205 7.57 -8.02 -19.17
C ARG A 205 8.47 -7.01 -18.46
N THR A 206 9.06 -6.12 -19.25
CA THR A 206 9.85 -4.98 -18.75
C THR A 206 9.45 -3.74 -19.53
N GLU A 207 9.21 -2.65 -18.82
CA GLU A 207 8.80 -1.37 -19.38
C GLU A 207 9.74 -0.27 -18.91
N ARG A 208 9.93 0.76 -19.75
CA ARG A 208 10.74 1.94 -19.43
C ARG A 208 9.83 3.17 -19.32
N PHE A 209 10.01 3.91 -18.26
CA PHE A 209 9.39 5.21 -18.00
C PHE A 209 10.47 6.27 -18.13
N GLY A 210 10.13 7.45 -18.58
CA GLY A 210 11.11 8.49 -18.95
C GLY A 210 11.81 9.19 -17.77
N SER A 211 11.51 8.79 -16.52
CA SER A 211 12.02 9.45 -15.31
C SER A 211 12.08 8.49 -14.11
N GLU A 212 12.64 8.97 -13.00
CA GLU A 212 12.64 8.24 -11.72
C GLU A 212 11.21 7.92 -11.25
N ILE A 213 11.04 6.73 -10.70
CA ILE A 213 9.75 6.22 -10.25
C ILE A 213 9.60 6.44 -8.75
N ASP A 214 8.51 7.10 -8.34
CA ASP A 214 8.17 7.33 -6.94
C ASP A 214 7.34 6.18 -6.35
N ALA A 215 6.43 5.61 -7.15
CA ALA A 215 5.56 4.51 -6.73
C ALA A 215 5.16 3.64 -7.92
N VAL A 216 4.91 2.36 -7.65
CA VAL A 216 4.35 1.40 -8.60
C VAL A 216 3.23 0.62 -7.93
N ARG A 217 2.14 0.36 -8.67
CA ARG A 217 1.06 -0.55 -8.28
C ARG A 217 0.67 -1.43 -9.46
N ILE A 218 0.39 -2.70 -9.18
CA ILE A 218 -0.27 -3.60 -10.15
C ILE A 218 -1.76 -3.39 -10.01
N SER A 219 -2.46 -3.36 -11.14
CA SER A 219 -3.91 -3.24 -11.22
C SER A 219 -4.41 -4.15 -12.34
N GLY A 220 -4.77 -5.38 -12.01
CA GLY A 220 -5.08 -6.41 -12.99
C GLY A 220 -3.90 -6.74 -13.91
N ASP A 221 -4.05 -6.48 -15.21
CA ASP A 221 -2.96 -6.61 -16.20
C ASP A 221 -2.16 -5.31 -16.40
N ALA A 222 -2.64 -4.20 -15.84
CA ALA A 222 -1.98 -2.92 -15.91
C ALA A 222 -0.98 -2.72 -14.77
N ILE A 223 -0.09 -1.76 -14.96
CA ILE A 223 0.74 -1.17 -13.92
C ILE A 223 0.48 0.33 -13.87
N ALA A 224 0.19 0.83 -12.68
CA ALA A 224 0.11 2.24 -12.39
C ALA A 224 1.46 2.70 -11.81
N VAL A 225 2.07 3.70 -12.44
CA VAL A 225 3.38 4.24 -12.05
C VAL A 225 3.25 5.72 -11.81
N GLN A 226 3.69 6.16 -10.64
CA GLN A 226 3.87 7.58 -10.39
C GLN A 226 5.34 7.95 -10.57
N HIS A 227 5.57 9.00 -11.33
CA HIS A 227 6.87 9.65 -11.48
C HIS A 227 6.70 11.18 -11.44
N GLY A 228 7.22 11.79 -10.38
CA GLY A 228 7.03 13.21 -10.11
C GLY A 228 5.55 13.59 -10.00
N ARG A 229 5.06 14.42 -10.92
CA ARG A 229 3.67 14.90 -10.95
C ARG A 229 2.75 14.14 -11.91
N THR A 230 3.20 13.02 -12.41
CA THR A 230 2.48 12.23 -13.40
C THR A 230 2.15 10.85 -12.84
N LEU A 231 0.91 10.43 -12.98
CA LEU A 231 0.46 9.05 -12.87
C LEU A 231 0.27 8.49 -14.27
N GLU A 232 0.97 7.42 -14.57
CA GLU A 232 0.91 6.75 -15.88
C GLU A 232 0.42 5.31 -15.68
N LEU A 233 -0.56 4.91 -16.50
CA LEU A 233 -1.08 3.55 -16.55
C LEU A 233 -0.63 2.89 -17.85
N ARG A 234 -0.04 1.69 -17.76
CA ARG A 234 0.36 0.88 -18.93
C ARG A 234 -0.06 -0.57 -18.81
N GLY A 235 -0.24 -1.22 -19.94
CA GLY A 235 -0.52 -2.65 -20.03
C GLY A 235 -1.97 -3.05 -19.79
N GLY A 236 -2.86 -2.08 -19.56
CA GLY A 236 -4.31 -2.25 -19.53
C GLY A 236 -4.93 -2.07 -20.91
N ARG A 237 -6.28 -1.94 -20.94
CA ARG A 237 -7.04 -1.65 -22.17
C ARG A 237 -6.73 -0.26 -22.72
N THR A 238 -6.38 0.68 -21.86
CA THR A 238 -6.12 2.08 -22.19
C THR A 238 -4.81 2.52 -21.52
N ALA A 239 -3.90 3.13 -22.28
CA ALA A 239 -2.80 3.88 -21.70
C ALA A 239 -3.34 5.24 -21.25
N MET A 240 -3.06 5.63 -20.00
CA MET A 240 -3.55 6.88 -19.43
C MET A 240 -2.43 7.66 -18.79
N TYR A 241 -2.49 8.98 -18.94
CA TYR A 241 -1.62 9.94 -18.26
C TYR A 241 -2.48 10.92 -17.46
N LEU A 242 -2.24 11.01 -16.17
CA LEU A 242 -2.93 11.93 -15.28
C LEU A 242 -1.94 12.82 -14.54
N LEU A 243 -2.16 14.15 -14.60
CA LEU A 243 -1.38 15.09 -13.79
C LEU A 243 -1.89 15.07 -12.32
N VAL A 244 -1.01 14.73 -11.40
CA VAL A 244 -1.34 14.47 -9.99
C VAL A 244 -0.53 15.34 -9.02
N ALA A 245 -0.49 16.64 -9.29
CA ALA A 245 0.31 17.57 -8.47
C ALA A 245 -0.05 17.52 -6.97
N GLY A 246 0.96 17.38 -6.11
CA GLY A 246 0.82 17.42 -4.66
C GLY A 246 0.12 16.20 -4.04
N VAL A 247 -0.02 15.12 -4.79
CA VAL A 247 -0.56 13.83 -4.28
C VAL A 247 0.37 12.67 -4.62
N LYS A 248 0.25 11.57 -3.89
CA LYS A 248 1.01 10.33 -4.07
C LYS A 248 0.08 9.17 -4.36
N LEU A 249 0.49 8.28 -5.26
CA LEU A 249 -0.16 7.01 -5.49
C LEU A 249 -0.04 6.16 -4.22
N ALA A 250 -1.16 5.97 -3.54
CA ALA A 250 -1.22 5.14 -2.35
C ALA A 250 -1.44 3.68 -2.75
N ASP A 251 -2.43 3.42 -3.60
CA ASP A 251 -2.78 2.07 -4.00
C ASP A 251 -3.52 2.02 -5.35
N ALA A 252 -3.60 0.82 -5.96
CA ALA A 252 -4.45 0.57 -7.12
C ALA A 252 -4.87 -0.91 -7.13
N ASP A 253 -6.15 -1.15 -7.50
CA ASP A 253 -6.70 -2.49 -7.64
C ASP A 253 -7.88 -2.46 -8.64
N GLY A 254 -7.91 -3.44 -9.55
CA GLY A 254 -8.90 -3.53 -10.62
C GLY A 254 -8.85 -2.31 -11.57
N ASP A 255 -9.94 -1.59 -11.61
CA ASP A 255 -10.13 -0.37 -12.40
C ASP A 255 -9.94 0.93 -11.60
N ARG A 256 -9.42 0.84 -10.38
CA ARG A 256 -9.34 1.97 -9.45
C ARG A 256 -7.92 2.26 -9.00
N ALA A 257 -7.59 3.54 -8.87
CA ALA A 257 -6.42 4.03 -8.15
C ALA A 257 -6.83 4.96 -7.01
N VAL A 258 -6.02 4.96 -5.95
CA VAL A 258 -6.19 5.85 -4.81
C VAL A 258 -4.96 6.70 -4.63
N LEU A 259 -5.17 8.01 -4.58
CA LEU A 259 -4.15 9.02 -4.38
C LEU A 259 -4.38 9.75 -3.05
N VAL A 260 -3.27 10.07 -2.38
CA VAL A 260 -3.30 10.77 -1.08
C VAL A 260 -2.42 12.01 -1.14
N GLY A 261 -2.95 13.14 -0.66
CA GLY A 261 -2.22 14.39 -0.55
C GLY A 261 -3.07 15.53 -0.02
N GLY A 262 -2.45 16.49 0.67
CA GLY A 262 -3.14 17.62 1.28
C GLY A 262 -4.21 17.20 2.30
N GLY A 263 -4.02 16.09 3.02
CA GLY A 263 -5.01 15.57 3.96
C GLY A 263 -6.28 14.99 3.31
N LYS A 264 -6.26 14.74 2.02
CA LYS A 264 -7.37 14.19 1.23
C LYS A 264 -7.00 12.88 0.58
N VAL A 265 -7.97 11.98 0.50
CA VAL A 265 -7.94 10.74 -0.27
C VAL A 265 -8.81 10.92 -1.50
N ARG A 266 -8.24 10.65 -2.67
CA ARG A 266 -8.92 10.73 -3.95
C ARG A 266 -8.97 9.35 -4.58
N SER A 267 -10.09 8.98 -5.18
CA SER A 267 -10.22 7.76 -5.97
C SER A 267 -10.43 8.13 -7.43
N PHE A 268 -9.77 7.41 -8.30
CA PHE A 268 -9.86 7.56 -9.75
C PHE A 268 -10.19 6.21 -10.37
N ASP A 269 -11.09 6.27 -11.34
CA ASP A 269 -11.34 5.19 -12.28
C ASP A 269 -10.22 5.18 -13.33
N LEU A 270 -9.57 4.04 -13.50
CA LEU A 270 -8.38 3.91 -14.37
C LEU A 270 -8.75 3.78 -15.86
N ASP A 271 -10.00 3.47 -16.19
CA ASP A 271 -10.46 3.38 -17.58
C ASP A 271 -10.88 4.74 -18.12
N SER A 272 -11.54 5.55 -17.29
CA SER A 272 -12.09 6.85 -17.72
C SER A 272 -11.25 8.05 -17.26
N GLY A 273 -10.36 7.87 -16.29
CA GLY A 273 -9.62 8.96 -15.63
C GLY A 273 -10.49 9.85 -14.73
N ASN A 274 -11.77 9.52 -14.59
CA ASN A 274 -12.68 10.26 -13.73
C ASN A 274 -12.42 9.96 -12.25
N GLY A 275 -12.53 10.97 -11.42
CA GLY A 275 -12.31 10.76 -10.00
C GLY A 275 -12.53 12.00 -9.16
N GLY A 276 -12.37 11.85 -7.86
CA GLY A 276 -12.57 12.94 -6.92
C GLY A 276 -12.20 12.60 -5.50
N VAL A 277 -12.37 13.59 -4.62
CA VAL A 277 -12.16 13.41 -3.19
C VAL A 277 -13.25 12.52 -2.62
N VAL A 278 -12.83 11.40 -2.01
CA VAL A 278 -13.73 10.42 -1.39
C VAL A 278 -13.67 10.47 0.14
N ALA A 279 -12.59 11.00 0.72
CA ALA A 279 -12.43 11.13 2.17
C ALA A 279 -11.37 12.16 2.56
N SER A 280 -11.29 12.45 3.87
CA SER A 280 -10.12 13.05 4.50
C SER A 280 -9.22 11.94 5.05
N GLY A 281 -7.90 12.06 4.83
CA GLY A 281 -6.93 11.09 5.30
C GLY A 281 -5.51 11.39 4.81
N SER A 282 -4.54 10.76 5.45
CA SER A 282 -3.11 10.92 5.15
C SER A 282 -2.47 9.66 4.57
N VAL A 283 -3.12 8.52 4.70
CA VAL A 283 -2.73 7.23 4.13
C VAL A 283 -3.97 6.45 3.72
N ALA A 284 -3.84 5.61 2.70
CA ALA A 284 -4.94 4.78 2.22
C ALA A 284 -4.42 3.47 1.62
N GLY A 285 -5.28 2.45 1.60
CA GLY A 285 -5.08 1.17 0.93
C GLY A 285 -6.39 0.71 0.28
N LEU A 286 -6.30 0.02 -0.83
CA LEU A 286 -7.42 -0.43 -1.64
C LEU A 286 -7.33 -1.95 -1.86
N GLU A 287 -8.47 -2.63 -1.79
CA GLU A 287 -8.59 -4.03 -2.20
C GLU A 287 -10.02 -4.32 -2.65
N GLY A 288 -10.20 -4.61 -3.92
CA GLY A 288 -11.50 -4.69 -4.56
C GLY A 288 -12.32 -3.43 -4.34
N SER A 289 -13.50 -3.56 -3.77
CA SER A 289 -14.36 -2.41 -3.44
C SER A 289 -14.00 -1.74 -2.10
N ARG A 290 -13.12 -2.32 -1.29
CA ARG A 290 -12.80 -1.82 0.04
C ARG A 290 -11.72 -0.77 -0.01
N LEU A 291 -11.97 0.34 0.69
CA LEU A 291 -11.04 1.44 0.87
C LEU A 291 -10.74 1.62 2.37
N ALA A 292 -9.51 1.34 2.76
CA ALA A 292 -9.00 1.63 4.10
C ALA A 292 -8.34 3.01 4.13
N ILE A 293 -8.60 3.79 5.18
CA ILE A 293 -8.11 5.17 5.31
C ILE A 293 -7.59 5.40 6.71
N GLY A 294 -6.39 5.97 6.81
CA GLY A 294 -5.85 6.51 8.05
C GLY A 294 -5.95 8.04 8.07
N SER A 295 -6.61 8.57 9.10
CA SER A 295 -6.79 10.01 9.32
C SER A 295 -6.56 10.34 10.79
N GLY A 296 -5.49 11.08 11.11
CA GLY A 296 -5.10 11.31 12.49
C GLY A 296 -4.95 9.99 13.23
N ARG A 297 -5.72 9.80 14.31
CA ARG A 297 -5.74 8.57 15.12
C ARG A 297 -6.84 7.58 14.72
N THR A 298 -7.49 7.76 13.60
CA THR A 298 -8.58 6.88 13.15
C THR A 298 -8.14 6.08 11.93
N VAL A 299 -8.40 4.77 11.97
CA VAL A 299 -8.40 3.90 10.78
C VAL A 299 -9.84 3.54 10.49
N SER A 300 -10.27 3.78 9.26
CA SER A 300 -11.63 3.45 8.78
C SER A 300 -11.57 2.57 7.55
N VAL A 301 -12.63 1.78 7.33
CA VAL A 301 -12.85 1.02 6.10
C VAL A 301 -14.30 1.19 5.63
N ARG A 302 -14.47 1.30 4.31
CA ARG A 302 -15.77 1.43 3.63
C ARG A 302 -15.78 0.52 2.40
#